data_ae0f9716970e7e13ca9bdeb57bf4cdb8
#
_entry.id   ae0f9716970e7e13ca9bdeb57bf4cdb8
#
_cell.length_a   1.000
_cell.length_b   1.000
_cell.length_c   1.000
_cell.angle_alpha   90.00
_cell.angle_beta   90.00
_cell.angle_gamma   90.00
#
_symmetry.space_group_name_H-M   'P 1'
#
loop_
_entity.id
_entity.type
_entity.pdbx_description
1 polymer ?
#
loop_
_entity_poly.entity_id
_entity_poly.type
_entity_poly.pdbx_seq_one_letter_code
_entity_poly.pdbx_strand_id
1 'polypeptide(L)'
;MDLITGLPIHPLINHGVAVLVPLAAIGALLVIFIPKLRSTYTPLVLVTVLLATISAFIATQSGEALSERVGIPNTHATQGERLSYVVLAFAILFTIWFALERSDRIREVFASLFKKVLKVVIPITAISSFVLTILVGHSGAQATWKDRINQTQATALAETGPKVSNPAGTITLSNSEIKTHNLRSDCWSIVNANVYNLTSYVKNHPGGASVIANICGKDGSKAFVNQHNTQGKPNNVLSSFLLGPVGASISAEVGQKVINPPAAGNGGESEEESDEESDED
;
A
#
# COMPACT_ATOMS: atom_id res chain seq x y z
N MET A 1 -13.44 -12.30 6.73
CA MET A 1 -13.48 -13.13 5.50
C MET A 1 -12.88 -12.30 4.38
N ASP A 2 -11.76 -12.71 3.86
CA ASP A 2 -10.95 -11.94 2.91
C ASP A 2 -10.68 -12.70 1.59
N LEU A 3 -11.22 -13.93 1.48
CA LEU A 3 -11.12 -14.77 0.28
C LEU A 3 -12.50 -15.28 -0.16
N ILE A 4 -12.79 -15.17 -1.46
CA ILE A 4 -13.89 -15.85 -2.14
C ILE A 4 -13.27 -16.81 -3.14
N THR A 5 -13.59 -18.11 -3.06
CA THR A 5 -13.05 -19.16 -3.95
C THR A 5 -11.51 -19.16 -4.06
N GLY A 6 -10.82 -18.81 -2.96
CA GLY A 6 -9.35 -18.73 -2.92
C GLY A 6 -8.74 -17.43 -3.43
N LEU A 7 -9.54 -16.47 -3.91
CA LEU A 7 -9.09 -15.16 -4.38
C LEU A 7 -9.38 -14.07 -3.35
N PRO A 8 -8.49 -13.07 -3.18
CA PRO A 8 -8.74 -11.92 -2.32
C PRO A 8 -9.97 -11.14 -2.78
N ILE A 9 -10.85 -10.79 -1.83
CA ILE A 9 -12.07 -10.00 -2.12
C ILE A 9 -11.72 -8.59 -2.58
N HIS A 10 -10.66 -8.00 -2.03
CA HIS A 10 -10.28 -6.61 -2.31
C HIS A 10 -10.13 -6.27 -3.80
N PRO A 11 -9.39 -7.02 -4.64
CA PRO A 11 -9.33 -6.76 -6.08
C PRO A 11 -10.69 -6.86 -6.76
N LEU A 12 -11.56 -7.77 -6.32
CA LEU A 12 -12.90 -7.95 -6.90
C LEU A 12 -13.79 -6.74 -6.63
N ILE A 13 -13.84 -6.28 -5.38
CA ILE A 13 -14.65 -5.11 -4.98
C ILE A 13 -14.12 -3.82 -5.61
N ASN A 14 -12.81 -3.70 -5.82
CA ASN A 14 -12.21 -2.53 -6.47
C ASN A 14 -12.75 -2.31 -7.90
N HIS A 15 -13.15 -3.35 -8.62
CA HIS A 15 -13.83 -3.18 -9.91
C HIS A 15 -15.19 -2.50 -9.74
N GLY A 16 -15.93 -2.83 -8.68
CA GLY A 16 -17.17 -2.14 -8.33
C GLY A 16 -16.95 -0.66 -8.05
N VAL A 17 -15.94 -0.30 -7.25
CA VAL A 17 -15.58 1.10 -6.97
C VAL A 17 -15.17 1.83 -8.24
N ALA A 18 -14.31 1.22 -9.06
CA ALA A 18 -13.78 1.82 -10.28
C ALA A 18 -14.87 2.13 -11.33
N VAL A 19 -16.00 1.42 -11.30
CA VAL A 19 -17.12 1.63 -12.23
C VAL A 19 -18.23 2.47 -11.58
N LEU A 20 -18.65 2.14 -10.36
CA LEU A 20 -19.81 2.77 -9.74
C LEU A 20 -19.56 4.20 -9.31
N VAL A 21 -18.36 4.55 -8.80
CA VAL A 21 -18.06 5.92 -8.37
C VAL A 21 -18.05 6.89 -9.56
N PRO A 22 -17.33 6.64 -10.67
CA PRO A 22 -17.43 7.48 -11.86
C PRO A 22 -18.84 7.59 -12.44
N LEU A 23 -19.57 6.47 -12.49
CA LEU A 23 -20.94 6.45 -13.00
C LEU A 23 -21.87 7.30 -12.12
N ALA A 24 -21.77 7.19 -10.81
CA ALA A 24 -22.51 7.99 -9.84
C ALA A 24 -22.19 9.49 -9.98
N ALA A 25 -20.91 9.83 -10.11
CA ALA A 25 -20.45 11.20 -10.27
C ALA A 25 -21.00 11.84 -11.55
N ILE A 26 -20.85 11.15 -12.69
CA ILE A 26 -21.36 11.62 -13.99
C ILE A 26 -22.90 11.72 -13.94
N GLY A 27 -23.58 10.71 -13.41
CA GLY A 27 -25.04 10.71 -13.26
C GLY A 27 -25.53 11.89 -12.42
N ALA A 28 -24.86 12.18 -11.29
CA ALA A 28 -25.21 13.31 -10.43
C ALA A 28 -25.03 14.66 -11.16
N LEU A 29 -23.93 14.83 -11.89
CA LEU A 29 -23.71 16.05 -12.70
C LEU A 29 -24.81 16.23 -13.73
N LEU A 30 -25.17 15.15 -14.45
CA LEU A 30 -26.22 15.20 -15.47
C LEU A 30 -27.58 15.61 -14.89
N VAL A 31 -28.02 14.99 -13.77
CA VAL A 31 -29.35 15.33 -13.18
C VAL A 31 -29.37 16.69 -12.49
N ILE A 32 -28.23 17.22 -12.03
CA ILE A 32 -28.14 18.55 -11.44
C ILE A 32 -28.19 19.63 -12.51
N PHE A 33 -27.45 19.46 -13.62
CA PHE A 33 -27.31 20.50 -14.65
C PHE A 33 -28.35 20.39 -15.77
N ILE A 34 -28.97 19.19 -15.97
CA ILE A 34 -29.99 18.98 -17.01
C ILE A 34 -31.36 18.69 -16.34
N PRO A 35 -32.19 19.72 -16.15
CA PRO A 35 -33.49 19.57 -15.45
C PRO A 35 -34.41 18.50 -16.08
N LYS A 36 -34.31 18.30 -17.39
CA LYS A 36 -35.13 17.30 -18.13
C LYS A 36 -34.87 15.86 -17.67
N LEU A 37 -33.68 15.56 -17.18
CA LEU A 37 -33.28 14.22 -16.70
C LEU A 37 -33.64 13.99 -15.24
N ARG A 38 -33.89 15.06 -14.49
CA ARG A 38 -34.06 15.03 -13.03
C ARG A 38 -35.16 14.14 -12.54
N SER A 39 -36.38 14.28 -13.10
CA SER A 39 -37.55 13.51 -12.66
C SER A 39 -37.40 12.01 -12.86
N THR A 40 -36.79 11.60 -13.96
CA THR A 40 -36.67 10.19 -14.36
C THR A 40 -35.46 9.50 -13.78
N TYR A 41 -34.29 10.15 -13.83
CA TYR A 41 -33.01 9.48 -13.54
C TYR A 41 -32.45 9.71 -12.14
N THR A 42 -32.95 10.71 -11.40
CA THR A 42 -32.41 10.97 -10.03
C THR A 42 -32.55 9.77 -9.09
N PRO A 43 -33.65 8.98 -9.08
CA PRO A 43 -33.73 7.78 -8.23
C PRO A 43 -32.68 6.73 -8.60
N LEU A 44 -32.41 6.53 -9.90
CA LEU A 44 -31.40 5.59 -10.38
C LEU A 44 -30.01 6.05 -9.96
N VAL A 45 -29.71 7.33 -10.15
CA VAL A 45 -28.43 7.93 -9.73
C VAL A 45 -28.23 7.79 -8.21
N LEU A 46 -29.30 8.01 -7.40
CA LEU A 46 -29.20 7.81 -5.96
C LEU A 46 -28.84 6.36 -5.60
N VAL A 47 -29.48 5.38 -6.23
CA VAL A 47 -29.15 3.97 -6.02
C VAL A 47 -27.67 3.70 -6.38
N THR A 48 -27.20 4.24 -7.51
CA THR A 48 -25.81 4.10 -7.94
C THR A 48 -24.84 4.75 -6.93
N VAL A 49 -25.16 5.94 -6.42
CA VAL A 49 -24.36 6.63 -5.38
C VAL A 49 -24.27 5.79 -4.12
N LEU A 50 -25.39 5.20 -3.65
CA LEU A 50 -25.41 4.36 -2.45
C LEU A 50 -24.62 3.07 -2.65
N LEU A 51 -24.77 2.41 -3.80
CA LEU A 51 -23.97 1.22 -4.14
C LEU A 51 -22.46 1.54 -4.25
N ALA A 52 -22.11 2.67 -4.84
CA ALA A 52 -20.72 3.15 -4.90
C ALA A 52 -20.14 3.35 -3.50
N THR A 53 -20.93 3.95 -2.59
CA THR A 53 -20.51 4.18 -1.20
C THR A 53 -20.28 2.87 -0.46
N ILE A 54 -21.23 1.93 -0.55
CA ILE A 54 -21.10 0.59 0.06
C ILE A 54 -19.86 -0.12 -0.48
N SER A 55 -19.64 -0.11 -1.80
CA SER A 55 -18.48 -0.72 -2.44
C SER A 55 -17.16 -0.10 -1.96
N ALA A 56 -17.10 1.23 -1.80
CA ALA A 56 -15.92 1.92 -1.30
C ALA A 56 -15.57 1.50 0.14
N PHE A 57 -16.56 1.39 1.02
CA PHE A 57 -16.33 0.92 2.40
C PHE A 57 -15.89 -0.54 2.45
N ILE A 58 -16.52 -1.43 1.68
CA ILE A 58 -16.10 -2.85 1.62
C ILE A 58 -14.69 -2.95 1.06
N ALA A 59 -14.32 -2.13 0.05
CA ALA A 59 -12.98 -2.10 -0.51
C ALA A 59 -11.94 -1.69 0.55
N THR A 60 -12.23 -0.67 1.37
CA THR A 60 -11.32 -0.24 2.46
C THR A 60 -11.12 -1.36 3.49
N GLN A 61 -12.20 -1.96 4.00
CA GLN A 61 -12.14 -3.05 4.98
C GLN A 61 -11.40 -4.29 4.44
N SER A 62 -11.68 -4.68 3.18
CA SER A 62 -11.00 -5.81 2.55
C SER A 62 -9.53 -5.50 2.23
N GLY A 63 -9.20 -4.22 2.00
CA GLY A 63 -7.84 -3.75 1.79
C GLY A 63 -6.98 -3.85 3.05
N GLU A 64 -7.54 -3.49 4.21
CA GLU A 64 -6.89 -3.66 5.51
C GLU A 64 -6.56 -5.15 5.77
N ALA A 65 -7.52 -6.04 5.61
CA ALA A 65 -7.32 -7.49 5.78
C ALA A 65 -6.28 -8.07 4.80
N LEU A 66 -6.23 -7.56 3.56
CA LEU A 66 -5.20 -7.96 2.59
C LEU A 66 -3.83 -7.42 2.97
N SER A 67 -3.76 -6.21 3.54
CA SER A 67 -2.50 -5.55 3.92
C SER A 67 -1.73 -6.32 4.99
N GLU A 68 -2.40 -7.00 5.89
CA GLU A 68 -1.79 -7.87 6.89
C GLU A 68 -1.00 -9.03 6.27
N ARG A 69 -1.39 -9.48 5.06
CA ARG A 69 -0.75 -10.60 4.35
C ARG A 69 0.36 -10.17 3.39
N VAL A 70 0.17 -9.05 2.70
CA VAL A 70 1.07 -8.63 1.60
C VAL A 70 1.85 -7.35 1.89
N GLY A 71 1.62 -6.75 3.06
CA GLY A 71 2.15 -5.43 3.43
C GLY A 71 1.33 -4.28 2.84
N ILE A 72 1.45 -3.11 3.46
CA ILE A 72 0.66 -1.92 3.09
C ILE A 72 1.44 -1.05 2.10
N PRO A 73 0.94 -0.82 0.89
CA PRO A 73 1.37 0.32 0.08
C PRO A 73 0.76 1.58 0.71
N ASN A 74 1.49 2.27 1.60
CA ASN A 74 0.99 3.41 2.40
C ASN A 74 0.20 4.44 1.57
N THR A 75 0.66 4.78 0.38
CA THR A 75 -0.01 5.75 -0.51
C THR A 75 -1.37 5.23 -1.00
N HIS A 76 -1.48 3.95 -1.38
CA HIS A 76 -2.73 3.37 -1.86
C HIS A 76 -3.78 3.29 -0.73
N ALA A 77 -3.39 2.84 0.45
CA ALA A 77 -4.28 2.74 1.62
C ALA A 77 -4.83 4.12 2.02
N THR A 78 -3.94 5.14 2.15
CA THR A 78 -4.35 6.50 2.50
C THR A 78 -5.29 7.13 1.45
N GLN A 79 -5.06 6.88 0.17
CA GLN A 79 -5.93 7.39 -0.90
C GLN A 79 -7.28 6.66 -0.92
N GLY A 80 -7.31 5.35 -0.65
CA GLY A 80 -8.53 4.55 -0.54
C GLY A 80 -9.42 5.02 0.62
N GLU A 81 -8.83 5.28 1.77
CA GLU A 81 -9.53 5.83 2.94
C GLU A 81 -10.13 7.21 2.64
N ARG A 82 -9.36 8.12 2.06
CA ARG A 82 -9.84 9.45 1.64
C ARG A 82 -11.00 9.34 0.64
N LEU A 83 -10.91 8.42 -0.33
CA LEU A 83 -11.98 8.18 -1.30
C LEU A 83 -13.28 7.77 -0.58
N SER A 84 -13.22 6.86 0.38
CA SER A 84 -14.39 6.38 1.13
C SER A 84 -15.11 7.51 1.85
N TYR A 85 -14.37 8.41 2.52
CA TYR A 85 -14.98 9.58 3.18
C TYR A 85 -15.57 10.59 2.20
N VAL A 86 -14.91 10.85 1.06
CA VAL A 86 -15.42 11.81 0.06
C VAL A 86 -16.67 11.25 -0.63
N VAL A 87 -16.70 9.94 -0.95
CA VAL A 87 -17.88 9.29 -1.52
C VAL A 87 -19.05 9.27 -0.51
N LEU A 88 -18.78 9.06 0.79
CA LEU A 88 -19.79 9.16 1.83
C LEU A 88 -20.38 10.58 1.92
N ALA A 89 -19.52 11.61 1.95
CA ALA A 89 -19.98 13.00 1.95
C ALA A 89 -20.82 13.32 0.71
N PHE A 90 -20.39 12.86 -0.45
CA PHE A 90 -21.15 12.97 -1.70
C PHE A 90 -22.53 12.29 -1.58
N ALA A 91 -22.59 11.07 -1.05
CA ALA A 91 -23.84 10.33 -0.87
C ALA A 91 -24.81 11.05 0.07
N ILE A 92 -24.32 11.56 1.20
CA ILE A 92 -25.14 12.33 2.16
C ILE A 92 -25.71 13.58 1.49
N LEU A 93 -24.87 14.37 0.85
CA LEU A 93 -25.29 15.62 0.20
C LEU A 93 -26.29 15.37 -0.94
N PHE A 94 -26.05 14.34 -1.75
CA PHE A 94 -26.94 13.97 -2.85
C PHE A 94 -28.29 13.45 -2.34
N THR A 95 -28.29 12.67 -1.26
CA THR A 95 -29.52 12.17 -0.62
C THR A 95 -30.36 13.33 -0.04
N ILE A 96 -29.70 14.29 0.63
CA ILE A 96 -30.34 15.50 1.14
C ILE A 96 -30.97 16.28 -0.02
N TRP A 97 -30.20 16.50 -1.08
CA TRP A 97 -30.70 17.20 -2.26
C TRP A 97 -31.89 16.49 -2.91
N PHE A 98 -31.84 15.15 -3.05
CA PHE A 98 -32.93 14.34 -3.55
C PHE A 98 -34.21 14.49 -2.69
N ALA A 99 -34.08 14.41 -1.38
CA ALA A 99 -35.20 14.59 -0.44
C ALA A 99 -35.84 15.98 -0.56
N LEU A 100 -35.01 17.03 -0.68
CA LEU A 100 -35.45 18.40 -0.85
C LEU A 100 -36.16 18.65 -2.20
N GLU A 101 -35.73 17.97 -3.26
CA GLU A 101 -36.39 18.11 -4.57
C GLU A 101 -37.75 17.39 -4.61
N ARG A 102 -37.94 16.35 -3.80
CA ARG A 102 -39.14 15.49 -3.81
C ARG A 102 -40.21 15.88 -2.79
N SER A 103 -39.89 16.64 -1.74
CA SER A 103 -40.79 17.02 -0.67
C SER A 103 -41.10 18.51 -0.74
N ASP A 104 -42.36 18.85 -1.07
CA ASP A 104 -42.83 20.26 -1.08
C ASP A 104 -42.77 20.88 0.32
N ARG A 105 -43.09 20.13 1.37
CA ARG A 105 -43.05 20.60 2.76
C ARG A 105 -41.63 20.94 3.23
N ILE A 106 -40.66 20.12 2.92
CA ILE A 106 -39.23 20.36 3.25
C ILE A 106 -38.69 21.49 2.39
N ARG A 107 -39.18 21.64 1.16
CA ARG A 107 -38.78 22.66 0.21
C ARG A 107 -39.09 24.07 0.66
N GLU A 108 -40.19 24.28 1.41
CA GLU A 108 -40.58 25.59 1.97
C GLU A 108 -39.72 26.01 3.18
N VAL A 109 -39.29 25.04 4.00
CA VAL A 109 -38.51 25.25 5.22
C VAL A 109 -37.04 25.60 4.91
N PHE A 110 -36.46 24.98 3.89
CA PHE A 110 -35.07 25.23 3.51
C PHE A 110 -34.96 26.33 2.47
N ALA A 111 -34.40 27.48 2.89
CA ALA A 111 -34.22 28.67 2.06
C ALA A 111 -33.57 28.39 0.72
N SER A 112 -33.87 29.21 -0.28
CA SER A 112 -33.33 29.13 -1.65
C SER A 112 -31.77 29.10 -1.70
N LEU A 113 -31.15 29.71 -0.68
CA LEU A 113 -29.69 29.73 -0.50
C LEU A 113 -29.11 28.32 -0.28
N PHE A 114 -29.73 27.50 0.59
CA PHE A 114 -29.22 26.14 0.86
C PHE A 114 -29.27 25.25 -0.38
N LYS A 115 -30.32 25.36 -1.20
CA LYS A 115 -30.36 24.65 -2.51
C LYS A 115 -29.29 25.11 -3.49
N LYS A 116 -28.99 26.41 -3.49
CA LYS A 116 -27.91 26.95 -4.33
C LYS A 116 -26.55 26.41 -3.88
N VAL A 117 -26.31 26.34 -2.56
CA VAL A 117 -25.09 25.75 -1.99
C VAL A 117 -24.95 24.27 -2.38
N LEU A 118 -25.99 23.47 -2.23
CA LEU A 118 -25.98 22.06 -2.63
C LEU A 118 -25.67 21.87 -4.12
N LYS A 119 -26.19 22.71 -5.00
CA LYS A 119 -25.89 22.66 -6.44
C LYS A 119 -24.42 22.96 -6.78
N VAL A 120 -23.67 23.55 -5.86
CA VAL A 120 -22.22 23.79 -6.03
C VAL A 120 -21.42 22.71 -5.33
N VAL A 121 -21.79 22.35 -4.11
CA VAL A 121 -21.00 21.41 -3.29
C VAL A 121 -21.10 19.96 -3.81
N ILE A 122 -22.27 19.54 -4.31
CA ILE A 122 -22.42 18.18 -4.87
C ILE A 122 -21.52 17.98 -6.12
N PRO A 123 -21.49 18.86 -7.12
CA PRO A 123 -20.52 18.73 -8.21
C PRO A 123 -19.06 18.68 -7.76
N ILE A 124 -18.68 19.47 -6.75
CA ILE A 124 -17.32 19.46 -6.21
C ILE A 124 -16.99 18.08 -5.61
N THR A 125 -17.88 17.55 -4.75
CA THR A 125 -17.67 16.24 -4.14
C THR A 125 -17.73 15.10 -5.16
N ALA A 126 -18.59 15.19 -6.16
CA ALA A 126 -18.68 14.23 -7.27
C ALA A 126 -17.38 14.21 -8.10
N ILE A 127 -16.88 15.38 -8.49
CA ILE A 127 -15.62 15.49 -9.23
C ILE A 127 -14.44 15.01 -8.37
N SER A 128 -14.40 15.39 -7.09
CA SER A 128 -13.37 14.92 -6.17
C SER A 128 -13.38 13.40 -6.02
N SER A 129 -14.55 12.77 -5.93
CA SER A 129 -14.70 11.31 -5.89
C SER A 129 -14.18 10.66 -7.17
N PHE A 130 -14.48 11.25 -8.32
CA PHE A 130 -14.00 10.78 -9.63
C PHE A 130 -12.46 10.83 -9.73
N VAL A 131 -11.87 11.97 -9.38
CA VAL A 131 -10.41 12.16 -9.41
C VAL A 131 -9.72 11.21 -8.43
N LEU A 132 -10.23 11.10 -7.20
CA LEU A 132 -9.67 10.17 -6.21
C LEU A 132 -9.75 8.72 -6.67
N THR A 133 -10.81 8.32 -7.38
CA THR A 133 -10.92 6.96 -7.94
C THR A 133 -9.79 6.68 -8.93
N ILE A 134 -9.44 7.65 -9.79
CA ILE A 134 -8.31 7.52 -10.71
C ILE A 134 -6.99 7.40 -9.94
N LEU A 135 -6.77 8.22 -8.92
CA LEU A 135 -5.54 8.20 -8.11
C LEU A 135 -5.38 6.88 -7.34
N VAL A 136 -6.46 6.37 -6.76
CA VAL A 136 -6.49 5.06 -6.07
C VAL A 136 -6.20 3.94 -7.07
N GLY A 137 -6.83 3.96 -8.24
CA GLY A 137 -6.57 2.99 -9.31
C GLY A 137 -5.11 3.01 -9.77
N HIS A 138 -4.56 4.20 -9.98
CA HIS A 138 -3.16 4.38 -10.39
C HIS A 138 -2.19 3.89 -9.32
N SER A 139 -2.38 4.26 -8.05
CA SER A 139 -1.51 3.81 -6.95
C SER A 139 -1.59 2.30 -6.72
N GLY A 140 -2.76 1.69 -6.88
CA GLY A 140 -2.94 0.23 -6.83
C GLY A 140 -2.25 -0.48 -7.99
N ALA A 141 -2.36 0.05 -9.21
CA ALA A 141 -1.65 -0.46 -10.37
C ALA A 141 -0.14 -0.36 -10.19
N GLN A 142 0.38 0.77 -9.68
CA GLN A 142 1.80 0.90 -9.36
C GLN A 142 2.27 -0.13 -8.33
N ALA A 143 1.51 -0.34 -7.26
CA ALA A 143 1.83 -1.32 -6.23
C ALA A 143 1.89 -2.76 -6.77
N THR A 144 1.10 -3.07 -7.81
CA THR A 144 1.04 -4.41 -8.40
C THR A 144 2.06 -4.64 -9.51
N TRP A 145 2.29 -3.63 -10.35
CA TRP A 145 2.99 -3.79 -11.62
C TRP A 145 4.39 -3.21 -11.67
N LYS A 146 4.70 -2.18 -10.84
CA LYS A 146 5.98 -1.48 -10.91
C LYS A 146 7.17 -2.42 -10.77
N ASP A 147 7.13 -3.33 -9.80
CA ASP A 147 8.22 -4.27 -9.57
C ASP A 147 8.29 -5.33 -10.67
N ARG A 148 7.15 -5.77 -11.21
CA ARG A 148 7.11 -6.76 -12.31
C ARG A 148 7.67 -6.19 -13.62
N ILE A 149 7.32 -4.93 -13.94
CA ILE A 149 7.84 -4.25 -15.14
C ILE A 149 9.35 -4.03 -15.02
N ASN A 150 9.81 -3.58 -13.85
CA ASN A 150 11.23 -3.40 -13.60
C ASN A 150 12.01 -4.72 -13.69
N GLN A 151 11.45 -5.83 -13.23
CA GLN A 151 12.02 -7.17 -13.36
C GLN A 151 12.13 -7.60 -14.80
N THR A 152 11.09 -7.41 -15.62
CA THR A 152 11.10 -7.77 -17.04
C THR A 152 12.13 -6.94 -17.82
N GLN A 153 12.25 -5.64 -17.50
CA GLN A 153 13.27 -4.78 -18.11
C GLN A 153 14.69 -5.14 -17.68
N ALA A 154 14.89 -5.48 -16.40
CA ALA A 154 16.19 -5.92 -15.90
C ALA A 154 16.62 -7.25 -16.54
N THR A 155 15.68 -8.19 -16.73
CA THR A 155 15.97 -9.47 -17.42
C THR A 155 16.31 -9.23 -18.90
N ALA A 156 15.56 -8.38 -19.61
CA ALA A 156 15.83 -8.05 -21.00
C ALA A 156 17.17 -7.31 -21.19
N LEU A 157 17.56 -6.44 -20.25
CA LEU A 157 18.86 -5.76 -20.27
C LEU A 157 20.01 -6.70 -19.89
N ALA A 158 19.77 -7.70 -19.03
CA ALA A 158 20.77 -8.72 -18.69
C ALA A 158 21.05 -9.68 -19.85
N GLU A 159 20.08 -9.91 -20.74
CA GLU A 159 20.25 -10.72 -21.95
C GLU A 159 20.97 -9.97 -23.08
N THR A 160 20.96 -8.63 -23.09
CA THR A 160 21.54 -7.80 -24.16
C THR A 160 22.82 -7.05 -23.75
N GLY A 161 23.18 -7.05 -22.45
CA GLY A 161 24.39 -6.39 -21.95
C GLY A 161 25.66 -7.24 -22.14
N PRO A 162 26.83 -6.62 -22.34
CA PRO A 162 28.09 -7.38 -22.40
C PRO A 162 28.33 -8.07 -21.06
N LYS A 163 28.41 -9.39 -21.07
CA LYS A 163 28.88 -10.19 -19.92
C LYS A 163 30.27 -9.71 -19.53
N VAL A 164 30.39 -8.93 -18.50
CA VAL A 164 31.68 -8.68 -17.84
C VAL A 164 32.03 -10.00 -17.13
N SER A 165 32.83 -10.80 -17.75
CA SER A 165 33.41 -11.99 -17.15
C SER A 165 34.46 -11.56 -16.10
N ASN A 166 34.04 -11.49 -14.84
CA ASN A 166 34.97 -11.48 -13.73
C ASN A 166 35.74 -12.79 -13.71
N PRO A 167 37.02 -12.80 -13.31
CA PRO A 167 37.80 -14.04 -13.17
C PRO A 167 37.02 -14.99 -12.26
N ALA A 168 36.92 -16.25 -12.70
CA ALA A 168 36.09 -17.28 -12.10
C ALA A 168 36.24 -17.30 -10.56
N GLY A 169 35.15 -16.97 -9.87
CA GLY A 169 35.01 -17.16 -8.44
C GLY A 169 34.96 -15.90 -7.55
N THR A 170 35.11 -14.68 -8.08
CA THR A 170 35.08 -13.45 -7.26
C THR A 170 34.00 -12.46 -7.71
N ILE A 171 33.25 -11.89 -6.77
CA ILE A 171 32.23 -10.84 -7.00
C ILE A 171 32.72 -9.58 -6.30
N THR A 172 32.76 -8.44 -7.01
CA THR A 172 33.02 -7.14 -6.38
C THR A 172 31.71 -6.50 -5.95
N LEU A 173 31.56 -6.13 -4.68
CA LEU A 173 30.38 -5.50 -4.10
C LEU A 173 30.21 -4.05 -4.60
N SER A 174 30.15 -3.85 -5.90
CA SER A 174 29.94 -2.55 -6.54
C SER A 174 28.45 -2.16 -6.56
N ASN A 175 28.18 -0.87 -6.68
CA ASN A 175 26.79 -0.39 -6.83
C ASN A 175 26.09 -0.98 -8.08
N SER A 176 26.84 -1.32 -9.13
CA SER A 176 26.30 -1.98 -10.32
C SER A 176 25.91 -3.43 -10.04
N GLU A 177 26.74 -4.16 -9.31
CA GLU A 177 26.46 -5.54 -8.88
C GLU A 177 25.24 -5.59 -7.97
N ILE A 178 25.20 -4.75 -6.93
CA ILE A 178 24.10 -4.72 -5.97
C ILE A 178 22.76 -4.46 -6.65
N LYS A 179 22.72 -3.61 -7.68
CA LYS A 179 21.50 -3.34 -8.47
C LYS A 179 20.96 -4.57 -9.19
N THR A 180 21.76 -5.59 -9.47
CA THR A 180 21.30 -6.84 -10.10
C THR A 180 20.53 -7.72 -9.12
N HIS A 181 20.80 -7.59 -7.81
CA HIS A 181 20.15 -8.32 -6.72
C HIS A 181 18.92 -7.60 -6.16
N ASN A 182 17.96 -7.29 -7.03
CA ASN A 182 16.79 -6.44 -6.73
C ASN A 182 15.47 -7.21 -6.59
N LEU A 183 15.51 -8.53 -6.55
CA LEU A 183 14.36 -9.41 -6.44
C LEU A 183 14.14 -9.87 -4.99
N ARG A 184 12.89 -10.21 -4.63
CA ARG A 184 12.61 -10.85 -3.33
C ARG A 184 13.32 -12.19 -3.14
N SER A 185 13.58 -12.91 -4.24
CA SER A 185 14.32 -14.16 -4.28
C SER A 185 15.84 -13.99 -4.36
N ASP A 186 16.29 -12.76 -4.58
CA ASP A 186 17.70 -12.39 -4.69
C ASP A 186 17.85 -10.90 -4.32
N CYS A 187 17.97 -10.63 -3.02
CA CYS A 187 17.83 -9.30 -2.43
C CYS A 187 19.10 -8.90 -1.68
N TRP A 188 19.90 -8.03 -2.31
CA TRP A 188 21.00 -7.36 -1.63
C TRP A 188 20.64 -5.89 -1.40
N SER A 189 21.12 -5.32 -0.30
CA SER A 189 20.91 -3.90 0.01
C SER A 189 22.15 -3.32 0.67
N ILE A 190 22.37 -2.02 0.45
CA ILE A 190 23.39 -1.26 1.18
C ILE A 190 22.75 -0.68 2.44
N VAL A 191 23.41 -0.85 3.59
CA VAL A 191 23.08 -0.12 4.81
C VAL A 191 24.40 0.37 5.45
N ASN A 192 24.50 1.67 5.64
CA ASN A 192 25.68 2.33 6.25
C ASN A 192 27.00 1.89 5.59
N ALA A 193 27.05 1.99 4.24
CA ALA A 193 28.20 1.63 3.39
C ALA A 193 28.61 0.14 3.43
N ASN A 194 27.81 -0.74 4.02
CA ASN A 194 27.97 -2.19 3.98
C ASN A 194 26.89 -2.85 3.14
N VAL A 195 27.20 -3.96 2.50
CA VAL A 195 26.30 -4.76 1.67
C VAL A 195 25.82 -5.96 2.46
N TYR A 196 24.51 -6.21 2.38
CA TYR A 196 23.83 -7.30 3.09
C TYR A 196 23.04 -8.16 2.11
N ASN A 197 23.14 -9.49 2.20
CA ASN A 197 22.27 -10.43 1.49
C ASN A 197 21.02 -10.71 2.33
N LEU A 198 19.94 -10.01 2.01
CA LEU A 198 18.67 -10.07 2.73
C LEU A 198 17.69 -11.10 2.14
N THR A 199 18.10 -11.91 1.17
CA THR A 199 17.23 -12.82 0.42
C THR A 199 16.37 -13.71 1.33
N SER A 200 16.99 -14.37 2.30
CA SER A 200 16.27 -15.24 3.26
C SER A 200 15.42 -14.46 4.27
N TYR A 201 15.77 -13.20 4.51
CA TYR A 201 15.10 -12.36 5.50
C TYR A 201 13.86 -11.66 4.95
N VAL A 202 13.71 -11.53 3.63
CA VAL A 202 12.56 -10.86 2.99
C VAL A 202 11.23 -11.38 3.54
N LYS A 203 11.07 -12.70 3.66
CA LYS A 203 9.82 -13.33 4.15
C LYS A 203 9.67 -13.29 5.68
N ASN A 204 10.78 -13.12 6.39
CA ASN A 204 10.86 -13.25 7.86
C ASN A 204 10.93 -11.88 8.57
N HIS A 205 10.89 -10.78 7.81
CA HIS A 205 10.92 -9.45 8.40
C HIS A 205 9.62 -9.12 9.15
N PRO A 206 9.66 -8.76 10.45
CA PRO A 206 8.46 -8.47 11.24
C PRO A 206 7.58 -7.35 10.66
N GLY A 207 8.19 -6.35 9.98
CA GLY A 207 7.46 -5.28 9.27
C GLY A 207 6.87 -5.68 7.92
N GLY A 208 6.93 -6.97 7.56
CA GLY A 208 6.44 -7.51 6.30
C GLY A 208 7.47 -7.56 5.17
N ALA A 209 7.27 -8.49 4.24
CA ALA A 209 8.18 -8.76 3.13
C ALA A 209 8.37 -7.57 2.17
N SER A 210 7.34 -6.73 2.03
CA SER A 210 7.37 -5.55 1.15
C SER A 210 8.34 -4.47 1.62
N VAL A 211 8.57 -4.35 2.93
CA VAL A 211 9.51 -3.36 3.49
C VAL A 211 10.92 -3.66 3.01
N ILE A 212 11.37 -4.92 3.13
CA ILE A 212 12.67 -5.35 2.64
C ILE A 212 12.74 -5.32 1.11
N ALA A 213 11.68 -5.79 0.42
CA ALA A 213 11.64 -5.78 -1.04
C ALA A 213 11.85 -4.39 -1.66
N ASN A 214 11.42 -3.33 -0.97
CA ASN A 214 11.57 -1.95 -1.43
C ASN A 214 13.03 -1.45 -1.42
N ILE A 215 13.91 -2.08 -0.66
CA ILE A 215 15.33 -1.73 -0.55
C ILE A 215 16.25 -2.71 -1.30
N CYS A 216 15.74 -3.79 -1.86
CA CYS A 216 16.53 -4.71 -2.69
C CYS A 216 17.14 -3.97 -3.89
N GLY A 217 18.43 -4.19 -4.15
CA GLY A 217 19.18 -3.55 -5.22
C GLY A 217 19.49 -2.06 -5.00
N LYS A 218 19.28 -1.53 -3.78
CA LYS A 218 19.38 -0.10 -3.48
C LYS A 218 20.12 0.17 -2.18
N ASP A 219 20.42 1.45 -1.95
CA ASP A 219 20.85 1.95 -0.65
C ASP A 219 19.62 2.13 0.26
N GLY A 220 19.48 1.22 1.23
CA GLY A 220 18.45 1.19 2.24
C GLY A 220 18.83 1.89 3.55
N SER A 221 19.99 2.54 3.63
CA SER A 221 20.51 3.17 4.88
C SER A 221 19.49 4.11 5.50
N LYS A 222 18.91 5.00 4.71
CA LYS A 222 17.93 5.97 5.21
C LYS A 222 16.65 5.28 5.74
N ALA A 223 16.18 4.25 5.05
CA ALA A 223 14.99 3.50 5.47
C ALA A 223 15.26 2.74 6.77
N PHE A 224 16.42 2.09 6.88
CA PHE A 224 16.83 1.35 8.06
C PHE A 224 17.01 2.27 9.28
N VAL A 225 17.75 3.37 9.12
CA VAL A 225 18.01 4.33 10.22
C VAL A 225 16.71 4.98 10.69
N ASN A 226 15.82 5.40 9.78
CA ASN A 226 14.56 6.02 10.17
C ASN A 226 13.65 5.07 10.97
N GLN A 227 13.69 3.77 10.71
CA GLN A 227 12.83 2.79 11.38
C GLN A 227 13.49 2.19 12.62
N HIS A 228 14.79 1.94 12.60
CA HIS A 228 15.48 1.15 13.60
C HIS A 228 16.54 1.91 14.38
N ASN A 229 17.08 3.00 13.82
CA ASN A 229 18.09 3.86 14.43
C ASN A 229 19.16 3.06 15.22
N THR A 230 19.22 3.28 16.53
CA THR A 230 20.18 2.65 17.46
C THR A 230 19.63 1.38 18.14
N GLN A 231 18.49 0.85 17.72
CA GLN A 231 17.91 -0.37 18.31
C GLN A 231 18.86 -1.55 18.15
N GLY A 232 19.27 -2.16 19.27
CA GLY A 232 20.26 -3.26 19.26
C GLY A 232 19.77 -4.51 18.51
N LYS A 233 18.53 -4.94 18.74
CA LYS A 233 17.97 -6.15 18.13
C LYS A 233 17.95 -6.13 16.58
N PRO A 234 17.42 -5.10 15.90
CA PRO A 234 17.49 -5.01 14.44
C PRO A 234 18.91 -4.93 13.90
N ASN A 235 19.81 -4.22 14.56
CA ASN A 235 21.22 -4.13 14.15
C ASN A 235 21.93 -5.48 14.27
N ASN A 236 21.69 -6.25 15.33
CA ASN A 236 22.25 -7.59 15.51
C ASN A 236 21.71 -8.56 14.44
N VAL A 237 20.42 -8.49 14.10
CA VAL A 237 19.84 -9.31 13.04
C VAL A 237 20.47 -8.93 11.68
N LEU A 238 20.58 -7.63 11.39
CA LEU A 238 21.18 -7.16 10.14
C LEU A 238 22.63 -7.65 9.97
N SER A 239 23.44 -7.63 11.03
CA SER A 239 24.84 -8.06 11.00
C SER A 239 25.01 -9.52 10.55
N SER A 240 24.02 -10.38 10.78
CA SER A 240 24.04 -11.78 10.34
C SER A 240 24.02 -11.95 8.83
N PHE A 241 23.62 -10.93 8.07
CA PHE A 241 23.49 -10.95 6.62
C PHE A 241 24.63 -10.21 5.91
N LEU A 242 25.63 -9.75 6.62
CA LEU A 242 26.74 -8.96 6.10
C LEU A 242 27.54 -9.73 5.06
N LEU A 243 27.73 -9.13 3.89
CA LEU A 243 28.66 -9.59 2.84
C LEU A 243 30.00 -8.87 2.93
N GLY A 244 30.00 -7.59 3.24
CA GLY A 244 31.21 -6.75 3.36
C GLY A 244 30.94 -5.29 3.01
N PRO A 245 31.96 -4.42 3.09
CA PRO A 245 31.83 -3.02 2.69
C PRO A 245 31.66 -2.88 1.17
N VAL A 246 30.98 -1.82 0.73
CA VAL A 246 30.86 -1.46 -0.68
C VAL A 246 32.25 -1.35 -1.31
N GLY A 247 32.45 -1.99 -2.45
CA GLY A 247 33.75 -2.05 -3.18
C GLY A 247 34.65 -3.21 -2.79
N ALA A 248 34.33 -3.97 -1.74
CA ALA A 248 35.07 -5.19 -1.39
C ALA A 248 34.83 -6.31 -2.43
N SER A 249 35.78 -7.24 -2.54
CA SER A 249 35.64 -8.46 -3.35
C SER A 249 35.38 -9.65 -2.43
N ILE A 250 34.37 -10.44 -2.75
CA ILE A 250 33.96 -11.66 -2.05
C ILE A 250 34.00 -12.84 -3.00
N SER A 251 34.08 -14.08 -2.50
CA SER A 251 33.90 -15.25 -3.36
C SER A 251 32.43 -15.38 -3.79
N ALA A 252 32.19 -15.88 -4.99
CA ALA A 252 30.84 -16.09 -5.53
C ALA A 252 30.01 -17.04 -4.64
N GLU A 253 30.67 -18.01 -3.97
CA GLU A 253 30.02 -18.90 -3.01
C GLU A 253 29.45 -18.15 -1.80
N VAL A 254 30.16 -17.15 -1.28
CA VAL A 254 29.71 -16.31 -0.16
C VAL A 254 28.52 -15.44 -0.58
N GLY A 255 28.56 -14.88 -1.79
CA GLY A 255 27.46 -14.08 -2.32
C GLY A 255 26.16 -14.89 -2.49
N GLN A 256 26.26 -16.15 -2.88
CA GLN A 256 25.12 -17.04 -3.11
C GLN A 256 24.63 -17.77 -1.83
N LYS A 257 25.41 -17.74 -0.74
CA LYS A 257 25.05 -18.42 0.50
C LYS A 257 23.78 -17.83 1.08
N VAL A 258 22.72 -18.64 1.13
CA VAL A 258 21.49 -18.30 1.85
C VAL A 258 21.78 -18.35 3.35
N ILE A 259 21.79 -17.19 3.99
CA ILE A 259 22.01 -17.08 5.43
C ILE A 259 20.63 -17.20 6.10
N ASN A 260 20.41 -18.25 6.90
CA ASN A 260 19.20 -18.36 7.70
C ASN A 260 19.26 -17.38 8.87
N PRO A 261 18.20 -16.58 9.11
CA PRO A 261 18.17 -15.69 10.25
C PRO A 261 18.26 -16.51 11.56
N PRO A 262 18.89 -15.97 12.60
CA PRO A 262 18.84 -16.60 13.92
C PRO A 262 17.38 -16.74 14.32
N ALA A 263 17.00 -17.90 14.86
CA ALA A 263 15.65 -18.16 15.35
C ALA A 263 15.23 -17.02 16.27
N ALA A 264 14.03 -16.46 16.06
CA ALA A 264 13.48 -15.44 16.92
C ALA A 264 13.34 -16.05 18.33
N GLY A 265 14.29 -15.75 19.19
CA GLY A 265 14.23 -16.17 20.58
C GLY A 265 12.98 -15.56 21.21
N ASN A 266 12.08 -16.40 21.68
CA ASN A 266 11.05 -16.03 22.64
C ASN A 266 11.79 -15.39 23.83
N GLY A 267 11.67 -14.06 23.95
CA GLY A 267 12.10 -13.35 25.13
C GLY A 267 11.16 -13.70 26.28
N GLY A 268 11.49 -14.78 27.00
CA GLY A 268 11.01 -14.97 28.35
C GLY A 268 11.69 -13.90 29.20
N GLU A 269 10.95 -12.96 29.70
CA GLU A 269 11.33 -12.15 30.84
C GLU A 269 11.47 -13.10 32.03
N SER A 270 12.72 -13.36 32.44
CA SER A 270 13.00 -13.89 33.76
C SER A 270 12.85 -12.75 34.74
N GLU A 271 11.72 -12.70 35.42
CA GLU A 271 11.57 -11.95 36.67
C GLU A 271 12.52 -12.59 37.67
N GLU A 272 13.60 -11.89 38.01
CA GLU A 272 14.41 -12.17 39.19
C GLU A 272 13.58 -11.71 40.40
N GLU A 273 12.90 -12.64 41.05
CA GLU A 273 12.43 -12.48 42.43
C GLU A 273 13.68 -12.38 43.33
N SER A 274 13.91 -11.20 43.86
CA SER A 274 14.84 -10.99 44.98
C SER A 274 14.15 -11.36 46.26
N ASP A 275 14.44 -12.58 46.77
CA ASP A 275 14.11 -13.00 48.14
C ASP A 275 14.87 -12.12 49.11
N GLU A 276 14.18 -11.18 49.76
CA GLU A 276 14.64 -10.53 50.99
C GLU A 276 14.33 -11.45 52.17
N GLU A 277 15.33 -12.18 52.62
CA GLU A 277 15.31 -12.77 53.98
C GLU A 277 15.34 -11.65 55.02
N SER A 278 14.26 -11.50 55.77
CA SER A 278 14.22 -10.71 56.99
C SER A 278 14.49 -11.63 58.16
N ASP A 279 15.72 -11.63 58.69
CA ASP A 279 16.06 -12.11 60.02
C ASP A 279 15.45 -11.15 61.06
N GLU A 280 14.55 -11.65 61.92
CA GLU A 280 14.20 -11.03 63.19
C GLU A 280 14.57 -12.01 64.30
N ASP A 281 15.42 -11.48 65.19
CA ASP A 281 15.55 -11.89 66.59
C ASP A 281 14.36 -11.45 67.44
#